data_536b33e2bb149fc86a0b9fed379dbd5d
#
_entry.id   536b33e2bb149fc86a0b9fed379dbd5d
#
_cell.length_a   1.000
_cell.length_b   1.000
_cell.length_c   1.000
_cell.angle_alpha   90.00
_cell.angle_beta   90.00
_cell.angle_gamma   90.00
#
_symmetry.space_group_name_H-M   'P 1'
#
loop_
_entity.id
_entity.type
_entity.pdbx_description
1 polymer ?
#
loop_
_entity_poly.entity_id
_entity_poly.type
_entity_poly.pdbx_seq_one_letter_code
_entity_poly.pdbx_strand_id
1 'polypeptide(L)'
;MERNLYDYKGKIFRHFKGDLYLLLDFANHSETEEVLVIYKALYGECMLSARPYAMFNEEVPKNKPNPTGQKYRFEYVKVESVKGEKLHE
;
A
#
# COMPACT_ATOMS: atom_id res chain seq x y z
N MET A 1 8.20 -13.23 -9.55
CA MET A 1 6.76 -13.16 -9.74
C MET A 1 6.21 -11.91 -9.06
N GLU A 2 5.45 -11.13 -9.77
CA GLU A 2 4.91 -9.92 -9.21
C GLU A 2 3.70 -10.22 -8.35
N ARG A 3 3.57 -9.45 -7.28
CA ARG A 3 2.39 -9.58 -6.44
C ARG A 3 1.22 -8.86 -7.12
N ASN A 4 0.02 -9.37 -6.86
CA ASN A 4 -1.21 -8.83 -7.40
C ASN A 4 -1.85 -7.94 -6.34
N LEU A 5 -1.78 -6.61 -6.54
CA LEU A 5 -2.27 -5.67 -5.56
C LEU A 5 -3.79 -5.71 -5.40
N TYR A 6 -4.51 -6.25 -6.39
CA TYR A 6 -5.97 -6.32 -6.28
C TYR A 6 -6.40 -7.20 -5.10
N ASP A 7 -5.54 -8.11 -4.67
CA ASP A 7 -5.84 -8.95 -3.51
C ASP A 7 -5.66 -8.23 -2.19
N TYR A 8 -5.15 -7.00 -2.23
CA TYR A 8 -4.78 -6.26 -1.00
C TYR A 8 -5.68 -5.07 -0.74
N LYS A 9 -6.83 -4.98 -1.40
CA LYS A 9 -7.76 -3.90 -1.14
C LYS A 9 -8.19 -3.93 0.34
N GLY A 10 -8.12 -2.78 0.99
CA GLY A 10 -8.45 -2.67 2.40
C GLY A 10 -7.32 -3.06 3.34
N LYS A 11 -6.14 -3.32 2.81
CA LYS A 11 -5.00 -3.73 3.62
C LYS A 11 -4.05 -2.57 3.87
N ILE A 12 -3.23 -2.71 4.91
CA ILE A 12 -2.31 -1.67 5.33
C ILE A 12 -0.93 -1.99 4.77
N PHE A 13 -0.25 -0.94 4.32
CA PHE A 13 1.10 -1.03 3.76
C PHE A 13 2.01 -0.06 4.47
N ARG A 14 3.30 -0.43 4.59
CA ARG A 14 4.32 0.48 5.08
C ARG A 14 5.16 0.97 3.91
N HIS A 15 5.27 2.29 3.79
CA HIS A 15 6.20 2.89 2.84
C HIS A 15 7.62 2.69 3.36
N PHE A 16 8.59 2.56 2.45
CA PHE A 16 9.96 2.24 2.87
C PHE A 16 10.58 3.33 3.76
N LYS A 17 9.99 4.52 3.79
CA LYS A 17 10.44 5.57 4.71
C LYS A 17 9.80 5.45 6.09
N GLY A 18 8.87 4.53 6.28
CA GLY A 18 8.35 4.18 7.59
C GLY A 18 6.87 4.41 7.82
N ASP A 19 6.24 5.31 7.09
CA ASP A 19 4.85 5.67 7.34
C ASP A 19 3.88 4.61 6.80
N LEU A 20 2.70 4.57 7.41
CA LEU A 20 1.68 3.58 7.07
C LEU A 20 0.60 4.20 6.18
N TYR A 21 0.05 3.38 5.31
CA TYR A 21 -0.98 3.76 4.36
C TYR A 21 -2.00 2.64 4.23
N LEU A 22 -3.24 3.02 3.92
CA LEU A 22 -4.32 2.07 3.67
C LEU A 22 -4.60 2.06 2.18
N LEU A 23 -4.51 0.88 1.56
CA LEU A 23 -4.86 0.72 0.16
C LEU A 23 -6.38 0.65 0.08
N LEU A 24 -7.01 1.67 -0.50
CA LEU A 24 -8.46 1.80 -0.50
C LEU A 24 -9.10 1.13 -1.71
N ASP A 25 -8.60 1.43 -2.90
CA ASP A 25 -9.28 1.00 -4.11
C ASP A 25 -8.39 1.22 -5.32
N PHE A 26 -8.95 0.97 -6.48
CA PHE A 26 -8.28 1.16 -7.76
C PHE A 26 -9.19 1.97 -8.66
N ALA A 27 -8.60 2.75 -9.56
CA ALA A 27 -9.35 3.57 -10.48
C ALA A 27 -8.62 3.64 -11.80
N ASN A 28 -9.36 3.89 -12.88
CA ASN A 28 -8.74 4.13 -14.17
C ASN A 28 -8.49 5.62 -14.32
N HIS A 29 -7.27 5.94 -14.79
CA HIS A 29 -6.98 7.31 -15.18
C HIS A 29 -7.74 7.58 -16.49
N SER A 30 -8.62 8.57 -16.48
CA SER A 30 -9.53 8.77 -17.63
C SER A 30 -8.80 9.18 -18.91
N GLU A 31 -7.60 9.75 -18.78
CA GLU A 31 -6.84 10.21 -19.94
C GLU A 31 -5.92 9.12 -20.49
N THR A 32 -5.20 8.41 -19.61
CA THR A 32 -4.20 7.44 -20.02
C THR A 32 -4.69 6.02 -19.95
N GLU A 33 -5.81 5.80 -19.26
CA GLU A 33 -6.39 4.48 -19.01
C GLU A 33 -5.53 3.57 -18.17
N GLU A 34 -4.46 4.09 -17.57
CA GLU A 34 -3.69 3.28 -16.65
C GLU A 34 -4.44 3.13 -15.32
N VAL A 35 -4.17 2.01 -14.64
CA VAL A 35 -4.80 1.75 -13.34
C VAL A 35 -4.04 2.51 -12.28
N LEU A 36 -4.79 3.21 -11.42
CA LEU A 36 -4.25 3.94 -10.29
C LEU A 36 -4.62 3.21 -9.00
N VAL A 37 -3.67 3.19 -8.06
CA VAL A 37 -3.93 2.74 -6.70
C VAL A 37 -4.35 3.95 -5.89
N ILE A 38 -5.51 3.86 -5.26
CA ILE A 38 -6.01 4.92 -4.38
C ILE A 38 -5.69 4.50 -2.95
N TYR A 39 -4.95 5.35 -2.26
CA TYR A 39 -4.51 5.00 -0.91
C TYR A 39 -4.55 6.20 0.01
N LYS A 40 -4.60 5.93 1.30
CA LYS A 40 -4.82 6.96 2.31
C LYS A 40 -3.69 6.90 3.32
N ALA A 41 -3.11 8.06 3.61
CA ALA A 41 -2.12 8.15 4.66
C ALA A 41 -2.77 7.89 6.02
N LEU A 42 -2.10 7.11 6.87
CA LEU A 42 -2.57 6.84 8.22
C LEU A 42 -1.81 7.70 9.22
N TYR A 43 -1.56 8.94 8.83
CA TYR A 43 -0.88 9.92 9.66
C TYR A 43 -1.27 11.31 9.18
N GLY A 44 -0.97 12.31 9.99
CA GLY A 44 -1.27 13.71 9.64
C GLY A 44 -2.75 13.90 9.38
N GLU A 45 -3.07 14.52 8.25
CA GLU A 45 -4.45 14.80 7.89
C GLU A 45 -5.09 13.67 7.11
N CYS A 46 -4.43 12.52 7.04
CA CYS A 46 -4.97 11.33 6.40
C CYS A 46 -5.37 11.58 4.94
N MET A 47 -4.48 12.21 4.20
CA MET A 47 -4.74 12.60 2.82
C MET A 47 -4.90 11.39 1.90
N LEU A 48 -5.78 11.52 0.93
CA LEU A 48 -5.91 10.51 -0.13
C LEU A 48 -4.91 10.82 -1.24
N SER A 49 -4.37 9.76 -1.83
CA SER A 49 -3.42 9.89 -2.93
C SER A 49 -3.74 8.85 -4.00
N ALA A 50 -3.26 9.11 -5.20
CA ALA A 50 -3.36 8.18 -6.30
C ALA A 50 -1.98 8.01 -6.91
N ARG A 51 -1.60 6.76 -7.20
CA ARG A 51 -0.30 6.45 -7.79
C ARG A 51 -0.50 5.35 -8.82
N PRO A 52 0.17 5.44 -9.98
CA PRO A 52 0.08 4.35 -10.94
C PRO A 52 0.41 3.00 -10.30
N TYR A 53 -0.35 1.99 -10.71
CA TYR A 53 -0.23 0.64 -10.14
C TYR A 53 1.21 0.16 -10.14
N ALA A 54 1.89 0.28 -11.29
CA ALA A 54 3.26 -0.21 -11.41
C ALA A 54 4.20 0.51 -10.44
N MET A 55 3.98 1.80 -10.20
CA MET A 55 4.82 2.58 -9.29
C MET A 55 4.56 2.22 -7.84
N PHE A 56 3.31 1.92 -7.50
CA PHE A 56 2.99 1.47 -6.13
C PHE A 56 3.62 0.10 -5.87
N ASN A 57 3.70 -0.72 -6.89
CA ASN A 57 4.14 -2.12 -6.78
C ASN A 57 5.65 -2.29 -7.02
N GLU A 58 6.39 -1.21 -7.21
CA GLU A 58 7.80 -1.31 -7.55
C GLU A 58 8.66 -1.55 -6.33
N GLU A 59 9.87 -2.05 -6.57
CA GLU A 59 10.86 -2.22 -5.51
C GLU A 59 11.48 -0.88 -5.15
N VAL A 60 12.02 -0.80 -3.94
CA VAL A 60 12.74 0.40 -3.51
C VAL A 60 13.96 0.57 -4.41
N PRO A 61 14.17 1.78 -4.96
CA PRO A 61 15.37 2.03 -5.77
C PRO A 61 16.63 1.79 -4.97
N LYS A 62 17.62 1.15 -5.60
CA LYS A 62 18.83 0.75 -4.90
C LYS A 62 19.68 1.94 -4.47
N ASN A 63 19.50 3.08 -5.13
CA ASN A 63 20.28 4.28 -4.82
C ASN A 63 19.63 5.16 -3.76
N LYS A 64 18.58 4.69 -3.12
CA LYS A 64 17.89 5.47 -2.09
C LYS A 64 18.07 4.84 -0.72
N PRO A 65 18.15 5.67 0.34
CA PRO A 65 18.14 5.13 1.70
C PRO A 65 16.89 4.31 1.92
N ASN A 66 17.05 3.19 2.62
CA ASN A 66 15.95 2.27 2.88
C ASN A 66 15.95 1.93 4.37
N PRO A 67 15.48 2.86 5.23
CA PRO A 67 15.58 2.67 6.67
C PRO A 67 14.80 1.46 7.19
N THR A 68 13.74 1.04 6.49
CA THR A 68 13.00 -0.13 6.92
C THR A 68 13.60 -1.43 6.41
N GLY A 69 14.49 -1.35 5.41
CA GLY A 69 15.10 -2.54 4.82
C GLY A 69 14.15 -3.37 4.00
N GLN A 70 13.02 -2.82 3.60
CA GLN A 70 12.03 -3.60 2.86
C GLN A 70 12.35 -3.65 1.37
N LYS A 71 11.78 -4.67 0.69
CA LYS A 71 12.03 -4.88 -0.73
C LYS A 71 11.23 -3.93 -1.59
N TYR A 72 9.94 -3.80 -1.29
CA TYR A 72 9.03 -2.98 -2.09
C TYR A 72 8.88 -1.61 -1.49
N ARG A 73 8.59 -0.63 -2.35
CA ARG A 73 8.30 0.74 -1.91
C ARG A 73 7.18 0.74 -0.87
N PHE A 74 6.18 -0.10 -1.08
CA PHE A 74 5.08 -0.30 -0.13
C PHE A 74 5.00 -1.80 0.18
N GLU A 75 5.16 -2.15 1.45
CA GLU A 75 5.10 -3.54 1.89
C GLU A 75 3.85 -3.77 2.72
N TYR A 76 3.20 -4.90 2.49
CA TYR A 76 2.02 -5.28 3.23
C TYR A 76 2.35 -5.47 4.70
N VAL A 77 1.52 -4.89 5.56
CA VAL A 77 1.64 -5.04 7.01
C VAL A 77 0.42 -5.82 7.48
N LYS A 78 0.66 -7.03 7.95
CA LYS A 78 -0.44 -7.84 8.44
C LYS A 78 -0.91 -7.30 9.78
N VAL A 79 -2.20 -7.03 9.88
CA VAL A 79 -2.81 -6.55 11.11
C VAL A 79 -3.76 -7.63 11.60
N GLU A 80 -3.52 -8.11 12.82
CA GLU A 80 -4.32 -9.18 13.35
C GLU A 80 -5.26 -8.65 14.41
N SER A 81 -6.45 -9.25 14.46
CA SER A 81 -7.42 -8.90 15.50
C SER A 81 -6.90 -9.38 16.84
N VAL A 82 -7.02 -8.52 17.84
CA VAL A 82 -6.67 -8.93 19.21
C VAL A 82 -7.67 -9.92 19.76
N LYS A 83 -8.87 -9.99 19.16
CA LYS A 83 -9.87 -10.97 19.57
C LYS A 83 -9.61 -12.36 19.02
N GLY A 84 -8.87 -12.42 17.90
CA GLY A 84 -8.65 -13.69 17.24
C GLY A 84 -9.88 -14.13 16.46
N GLU A 85 -9.71 -15.22 15.70
CA GLU A 85 -10.75 -15.68 14.81
C GLU A 85 -11.85 -16.43 15.52
N LYS A 86 -11.62 -16.85 16.75
CA LYS A 86 -12.58 -17.65 17.48
C LYS A 86 -13.62 -16.82 18.21
N LEU A 87 -13.39 -15.54 18.32
CA LEU A 87 -14.28 -14.67 19.06
C LEU A 87 -15.27 -14.03 18.12
N HIS A 88 -16.51 -14.42 18.24
CA HIS A 88 -17.59 -13.89 17.40
C HIS A 88 -18.52 -13.09 18.28
N GLU A 89 -18.72 -11.87 17.91
CA GLU A 89 -19.59 -10.98 18.64
C GLU A 89 -21.00 -11.01 18.14
#